data_2ded429b3b4928a9b344bed706e7340c
#
_entry.id   2ded429b3b4928a9b344bed706e7340c
#
_cell.length_a   1.000
_cell.length_b   1.000
_cell.length_c   1.000
_cell.angle_alpha   90.00
_cell.angle_beta   90.00
_cell.angle_gamma   90.00
#
_symmetry.space_group_name_H-M   'P 1'
#
loop_
_entity.id
_entity.type
_entity.pdbx_description
1 polymer ?
#
loop_
_entity_poly.entity_id
_entity_poly.type
_entity_poly.pdbx_seq_one_letter_code
_entity_poly.pdbx_strand_id
1 'polypeptide(L)'
;MPELRVGEQRWTVPVASNLLDALNEAGYAVPYSCRAGNCHACLVHCLEGQPEDAMPEALDRERREQGWRLACQCQVSGDLRVAVFDPLSDGLPARVRELDWFGDVLRLRLEPERPLRYQAGQHLVLWLQGVARPYSLASLPGEDAFLEFHLDCRLSGTFCGKARQLAVGDELRLGELRGAALHYDADWQERPLWLLAAGTGLGPLWGILREALRQGHQGAIKVLHVARDDEGHYLAEGLQALASRYPQVKVQQVVADRVEEALAGLRPASRQTVALLCGAPGSVERFARWLFIAGVPRNQVFADVFTEHA
;
A
#
# COMPACT_ATOMS: atom_id res chain seq x y z
N MET A 1 -9.34 -5.93 -35.66
CA MET A 1 -9.39 -5.29 -34.34
C MET A 1 -9.96 -6.31 -33.38
N PRO A 2 -9.29 -6.64 -32.29
CA PRO A 2 -9.77 -7.55 -31.27
C PRO A 2 -11.07 -7.07 -30.64
N GLU A 3 -11.95 -8.02 -30.27
CA GLU A 3 -13.16 -7.77 -29.47
C GLU A 3 -12.85 -7.96 -27.99
N LEU A 4 -13.21 -6.98 -27.16
CA LEU A 4 -13.25 -7.10 -25.71
C LEU A 4 -14.70 -7.35 -25.27
N ARG A 5 -14.86 -8.26 -24.28
CA ARG A 5 -16.17 -8.56 -23.69
C ARG A 5 -16.07 -8.55 -22.16
N VAL A 6 -16.99 -7.80 -21.52
CA VAL A 6 -17.23 -7.84 -20.07
C VAL A 6 -18.73 -8.00 -19.84
N GLY A 7 -19.13 -9.11 -19.25
CA GLY A 7 -20.54 -9.47 -19.16
C GLY A 7 -21.19 -9.56 -20.53
N GLU A 8 -22.24 -8.76 -20.75
CA GLU A 8 -22.97 -8.67 -22.04
C GLU A 8 -22.43 -7.56 -22.95
N GLN A 9 -21.59 -6.67 -22.44
CA GLN A 9 -21.03 -5.56 -23.21
C GLN A 9 -19.86 -6.03 -24.07
N ARG A 10 -19.83 -5.57 -25.34
CA ARG A 10 -18.78 -5.88 -26.33
C ARG A 10 -18.38 -4.63 -27.06
N TRP A 11 -17.08 -4.51 -27.32
CA TRP A 11 -16.51 -3.43 -28.14
C TRP A 11 -15.19 -3.87 -28.76
N THR A 12 -14.74 -3.17 -29.79
CA THR A 12 -13.47 -3.45 -30.45
C THR A 12 -12.42 -2.41 -30.02
N VAL A 13 -11.17 -2.85 -29.90
CA VAL A 13 -10.03 -2.00 -29.57
C VAL A 13 -8.91 -2.19 -30.59
N PRO A 14 -8.01 -1.23 -30.78
CA PRO A 14 -6.79 -1.42 -31.54
C PRO A 14 -5.96 -2.59 -30.99
N VAL A 15 -5.25 -3.31 -31.87
CA VAL A 15 -4.26 -4.30 -31.45
C VAL A 15 -3.17 -3.62 -30.61
N ALA A 16 -2.69 -4.30 -29.57
CA ALA A 16 -1.74 -3.79 -28.58
C ALA A 16 -2.25 -2.64 -27.70
N SER A 17 -3.58 -2.40 -27.65
CA SER A 17 -4.15 -1.50 -26.61
C SER A 17 -3.82 -2.05 -25.23
N ASN A 18 -3.50 -1.15 -24.27
CA ASN A 18 -3.37 -1.54 -22.88
C ASN A 18 -4.73 -1.95 -22.31
N LEU A 19 -4.81 -3.13 -21.69
CA LEU A 19 -6.08 -3.70 -21.23
C LEU A 19 -6.75 -2.83 -20.14
N LEU A 20 -5.96 -2.26 -19.21
CA LEU A 20 -6.49 -1.36 -18.18
C LEU A 20 -7.12 -0.11 -18.78
N ASP A 21 -6.45 0.51 -19.74
CA ASP A 21 -6.96 1.72 -20.38
C ASP A 21 -8.21 1.42 -21.18
N ALA A 22 -8.21 0.33 -21.96
CA ALA A 22 -9.37 -0.11 -22.74
C ALA A 22 -10.61 -0.42 -21.89
N LEU A 23 -10.43 -1.00 -20.69
CA LEU A 23 -11.52 -1.25 -19.73
C LEU A 23 -12.05 0.06 -19.14
N ASN A 24 -11.16 0.96 -18.72
CA ASN A 24 -11.54 2.23 -18.10
C ASN A 24 -12.20 3.19 -19.10
N GLU A 25 -11.74 3.25 -20.34
CA GLU A 25 -12.38 3.99 -21.44
C GLU A 25 -13.78 3.49 -21.75
N ALA A 26 -14.02 2.18 -21.58
CA ALA A 26 -15.35 1.58 -21.73
C ALA A 26 -16.27 1.79 -20.51
N GLY A 27 -15.79 2.49 -19.46
CA GLY A 27 -16.57 2.84 -18.28
C GLY A 27 -16.46 1.86 -17.11
N TYR A 28 -15.60 0.84 -17.21
CA TYR A 28 -15.32 -0.05 -16.09
C TYR A 28 -14.32 0.62 -15.15
N ALA A 29 -14.69 0.88 -13.92
CA ALA A 29 -13.82 1.54 -12.94
C ALA A 29 -12.77 0.57 -12.37
N VAL A 30 -11.93 -0.01 -13.24
CA VAL A 30 -10.83 -0.89 -12.81
C VAL A 30 -9.81 -0.06 -12.03
N PRO A 31 -9.62 -0.33 -10.72
CA PRO A 31 -8.70 0.46 -9.90
C PRO A 31 -7.25 0.20 -10.33
N TYR A 32 -6.40 1.20 -10.15
CA TYR A 32 -4.95 1.06 -10.37
C TYR A 32 -4.19 2.05 -9.48
N SER A 33 -2.91 1.79 -9.30
CA SER A 33 -1.99 2.70 -8.63
C SER A 33 -0.66 2.77 -9.37
N CYS A 34 0.21 1.78 -9.25
CA CYS A 34 1.60 1.86 -9.72
C CYS A 34 1.77 1.78 -11.24
N ARG A 35 0.85 1.17 -11.98
CA ARG A 35 0.98 0.79 -13.40
C ARG A 35 2.27 0.01 -13.73
N ALA A 36 2.92 -0.55 -12.71
CA ALA A 36 4.21 -1.25 -12.79
C ALA A 36 4.14 -2.69 -12.25
N GLY A 37 2.93 -3.26 -12.11
CA GLY A 37 2.75 -4.65 -11.67
C GLY A 37 2.90 -4.90 -10.17
N ASN A 38 3.20 -3.89 -9.34
CA ASN A 38 3.55 -4.11 -7.93
C ASN A 38 2.34 -4.04 -6.99
N CYS A 39 1.39 -3.11 -7.21
CA CYS A 39 0.29 -2.88 -6.27
C CYS A 39 -0.88 -3.86 -6.43
N HIS A 40 -0.97 -4.57 -7.54
CA HIS A 40 -2.02 -5.51 -7.91
C HIS A 40 -3.45 -4.95 -7.87
N ALA A 41 -3.63 -3.64 -7.79
CA ALA A 41 -4.95 -3.01 -7.75
C ALA A 41 -5.75 -3.23 -9.04
N CYS A 42 -5.07 -3.38 -10.18
CA CYS A 42 -5.68 -3.57 -11.50
C CYS A 42 -5.91 -5.04 -11.87
N LEU A 43 -6.09 -5.92 -10.87
CA LEU A 43 -6.32 -7.34 -11.12
C LEU A 43 -7.67 -7.55 -11.80
N VAL A 44 -7.67 -8.33 -12.88
CA VAL A 44 -8.84 -8.75 -13.64
C VAL A 44 -8.76 -10.26 -13.92
N HIS A 45 -9.89 -10.87 -14.22
CA HIS A 45 -9.96 -12.29 -14.55
C HIS A 45 -10.26 -12.46 -16.04
N CYS A 46 -9.31 -12.96 -16.82
CA CYS A 46 -9.50 -13.33 -18.22
C CYS A 46 -10.19 -14.69 -18.28
N LEU A 47 -11.45 -14.68 -18.68
CA LEU A 47 -12.29 -15.87 -18.78
C LEU A 47 -12.07 -16.63 -20.09
N GLU A 48 -11.82 -15.88 -21.18
CA GLU A 48 -11.54 -16.42 -22.52
C GLU A 48 -10.47 -15.55 -23.18
N GLY A 49 -9.60 -16.18 -23.98
CA GLY A 49 -8.47 -15.54 -24.61
C GLY A 49 -7.28 -15.35 -23.68
N GLN A 50 -6.16 -14.87 -24.23
CA GLN A 50 -4.95 -14.57 -23.47
C GLN A 50 -4.36 -13.23 -23.96
N PRO A 51 -4.24 -12.22 -23.11
CA PRO A 51 -3.53 -11.00 -23.46
C PRO A 51 -2.01 -11.24 -23.45
N GLU A 52 -1.27 -10.40 -24.14
CA GLU A 52 0.18 -10.31 -23.95
C GLU A 52 0.47 -9.68 -22.59
N ASP A 53 1.14 -10.42 -21.72
CA ASP A 53 1.49 -10.00 -20.37
C ASP A 53 2.99 -9.68 -20.30
N ALA A 54 3.32 -8.41 -20.06
CA ALA A 54 4.70 -7.93 -20.00
C ALA A 54 5.43 -8.34 -18.71
N MET A 55 4.69 -8.69 -17.66
CA MET A 55 5.25 -9.06 -16.35
C MET A 55 4.49 -10.25 -15.72
N PRO A 56 4.49 -11.42 -16.37
CA PRO A 56 3.73 -12.56 -15.88
C PRO A 56 4.19 -13.04 -14.49
N GLU A 57 5.46 -12.83 -14.15
CA GLU A 57 6.04 -13.16 -12.83
C GLU A 57 5.54 -12.26 -11.67
N ALA A 58 4.88 -11.14 -11.96
CA ALA A 58 4.28 -10.29 -10.94
C ALA A 58 3.09 -10.97 -10.24
N LEU A 59 2.51 -12.01 -10.84
CA LEU A 59 1.52 -12.87 -10.20
C LEU A 59 2.10 -14.27 -9.97
N ASP A 60 1.66 -14.90 -8.87
CA ASP A 60 1.98 -16.30 -8.63
C ASP A 60 1.43 -17.20 -9.75
N ARG A 61 2.05 -18.39 -9.89
CA ARG A 61 1.73 -19.34 -10.97
C ARG A 61 0.27 -19.79 -10.90
N GLU A 62 -0.24 -20.07 -9.71
CA GLU A 62 -1.59 -20.59 -9.53
C GLU A 62 -2.64 -19.59 -10.04
N ARG A 63 -2.53 -18.30 -9.66
CA ARG A 63 -3.42 -17.25 -10.15
C ARG A 63 -3.35 -17.08 -11.66
N ARG A 64 -2.14 -17.13 -12.24
CA ARG A 64 -1.99 -17.04 -13.70
C ARG A 64 -2.67 -18.19 -14.43
N GLU A 65 -2.55 -19.41 -13.92
CA GLU A 65 -3.20 -20.60 -14.45
C GLU A 65 -4.73 -20.52 -14.32
N GLN A 66 -5.23 -19.85 -13.29
CA GLN A 66 -6.66 -19.54 -13.10
C GLN A 66 -7.16 -18.39 -14.00
N GLY A 67 -6.31 -17.76 -14.80
CA GLY A 67 -6.71 -16.67 -15.70
C GLY A 67 -6.59 -15.26 -15.13
N TRP A 68 -6.07 -15.10 -13.91
CA TRP A 68 -5.87 -13.76 -13.34
C TRP A 68 -4.73 -13.01 -14.04
N ARG A 69 -4.94 -11.71 -14.29
CA ARG A 69 -3.97 -10.82 -14.96
C ARG A 69 -3.96 -9.44 -14.32
N LEU A 70 -2.80 -8.79 -14.38
CA LEU A 70 -2.67 -7.36 -14.04
C LEU A 70 -2.96 -6.53 -15.29
N ALA A 71 -4.12 -5.94 -15.40
CA ALA A 71 -4.57 -5.26 -16.60
C ALA A 71 -3.60 -4.17 -17.09
N CYS A 72 -2.89 -3.49 -16.17
CA CYS A 72 -1.89 -2.47 -16.54
C CYS A 72 -0.64 -3.05 -17.25
N GLN A 73 -0.37 -4.36 -17.10
CA GLN A 73 0.76 -5.04 -17.72
C GLN A 73 0.34 -5.84 -18.97
N CYS A 74 -0.96 -5.83 -19.30
CA CYS A 74 -1.50 -6.61 -20.40
C CYS A 74 -1.81 -5.75 -21.62
N GLN A 75 -1.47 -6.29 -22.80
CA GLN A 75 -1.86 -5.74 -24.10
C GLN A 75 -2.87 -6.68 -24.78
N VAL A 76 -3.84 -6.09 -25.46
CA VAL A 76 -4.89 -6.82 -26.17
C VAL A 76 -4.36 -7.23 -27.55
N SER A 77 -4.02 -8.51 -27.71
CA SER A 77 -3.50 -9.07 -28.98
C SER A 77 -4.56 -9.86 -29.77
N GLY A 78 -5.62 -10.32 -29.11
CA GLY A 78 -6.74 -11.08 -29.66
C GLY A 78 -8.03 -10.84 -28.89
N ASP A 79 -9.09 -11.54 -29.28
CA ASP A 79 -10.38 -11.44 -28.59
C ASP A 79 -10.23 -11.90 -27.14
N LEU A 80 -10.81 -11.11 -26.21
CA LEU A 80 -10.76 -11.39 -24.79
C LEU A 80 -12.15 -11.26 -24.16
N ARG A 81 -12.47 -12.19 -23.24
CA ARG A 81 -13.56 -12.05 -22.29
C ARG A 81 -13.01 -11.88 -20.90
N VAL A 82 -13.33 -10.76 -20.25
CA VAL A 82 -12.77 -10.34 -18.96
C VAL A 82 -13.89 -10.16 -17.95
N ALA A 83 -13.66 -10.62 -16.72
CA ALA A 83 -14.46 -10.23 -15.57
C ALA A 83 -13.67 -9.19 -14.76
N VAL A 84 -14.34 -8.09 -14.40
CA VAL A 84 -13.82 -7.06 -13.51
C VAL A 84 -14.43 -7.24 -12.12
N PHE A 85 -13.71 -6.80 -11.10
CA PHE A 85 -14.20 -6.86 -9.73
C PHE A 85 -15.40 -5.92 -9.55
N ASP A 86 -16.53 -6.48 -9.10
CA ASP A 86 -17.70 -5.71 -8.72
C ASP A 86 -17.73 -5.54 -7.18
N PRO A 87 -17.54 -4.30 -6.66
CA PRO A 87 -17.50 -4.10 -5.22
C PRO A 87 -18.79 -4.47 -4.49
N LEU A 88 -19.93 -4.52 -5.18
CA LEU A 88 -21.22 -4.86 -4.57
C LEU A 88 -21.38 -6.36 -4.35
N SER A 89 -20.96 -7.18 -5.32
CA SER A 89 -21.07 -8.65 -5.25
C SER A 89 -19.82 -9.30 -4.67
N ASP A 90 -18.62 -8.78 -4.99
CA ASP A 90 -17.35 -9.42 -4.68
C ASP A 90 -16.66 -8.79 -3.46
N GLY A 91 -17.01 -7.54 -3.13
CA GLY A 91 -16.42 -6.78 -2.05
C GLY A 91 -16.94 -7.17 -0.67
N LEU A 92 -16.03 -7.26 0.32
CA LEU A 92 -16.41 -7.47 1.70
C LEU A 92 -16.91 -6.15 2.32
N PRO A 93 -18.16 -6.09 2.84
CA PRO A 93 -18.63 -4.91 3.56
C PRO A 93 -17.80 -4.61 4.80
N ALA A 94 -17.56 -3.33 5.05
CA ALA A 94 -16.92 -2.87 6.27
C ALA A 94 -17.53 -1.54 6.73
N ARG A 95 -17.75 -1.39 8.04
CA ARG A 95 -18.36 -0.20 8.62
C ARG A 95 -17.31 0.71 9.24
N VAL A 96 -17.47 2.01 9.04
CA VAL A 96 -16.67 3.02 9.72
C VAL A 96 -16.96 2.98 11.23
N ARG A 97 -15.92 2.78 12.02
CA ARG A 97 -15.99 2.80 13.49
C ARG A 97 -15.40 4.05 14.09
N GLU A 98 -14.30 4.51 13.54
CA GLU A 98 -13.63 5.73 14.00
C GLU A 98 -13.06 6.50 12.81
N LEU A 99 -13.07 7.81 12.94
CA LEU A 99 -12.54 8.79 11.99
C LEU A 99 -11.79 9.86 12.78
N ASP A 100 -10.47 9.87 12.69
CA ASP A 100 -9.65 10.89 13.34
C ASP A 100 -8.86 11.68 12.30
N TRP A 101 -9.02 12.98 12.33
CA TRP A 101 -8.31 13.89 11.45
C TRP A 101 -7.10 14.52 12.14
N PHE A 102 -5.94 14.41 11.49
CA PHE A 102 -4.70 15.05 11.89
C PHE A 102 -4.28 15.98 10.73
N GLY A 103 -4.74 17.23 10.77
CA GLY A 103 -4.65 18.09 9.60
C GLY A 103 -5.36 17.45 8.40
N ASP A 104 -4.60 17.15 7.34
CA ASP A 104 -5.10 16.49 6.13
C ASP A 104 -4.95 14.95 6.12
N VAL A 105 -4.45 14.36 7.19
CA VAL A 105 -4.37 12.90 7.31
C VAL A 105 -5.58 12.36 8.03
N LEU A 106 -6.32 11.48 7.37
CA LEU A 106 -7.42 10.73 7.97
C LEU A 106 -6.93 9.38 8.48
N ARG A 107 -7.04 9.13 9.78
CA ARG A 107 -6.99 7.80 10.36
C ARG A 107 -8.39 7.20 10.33
N LEU A 108 -8.57 6.22 9.45
CA LEU A 108 -9.85 5.54 9.22
C LEU A 108 -9.79 4.15 9.84
N ARG A 109 -10.74 3.83 10.73
CA ARG A 109 -10.91 2.50 11.31
C ARG A 109 -12.19 1.86 10.85
N LEU A 110 -12.06 0.67 10.28
CA LEU A 110 -13.15 -0.09 9.70
C LEU A 110 -13.33 -1.42 10.41
N GLU A 111 -14.59 -1.78 10.69
CA GLU A 111 -14.97 -3.10 11.14
C GLU A 111 -15.51 -3.89 9.93
N PRO A 112 -14.78 -4.92 9.45
CA PRO A 112 -15.26 -5.77 8.38
C PRO A 112 -16.39 -6.69 8.87
N GLU A 113 -17.35 -7.02 8.00
CA GLU A 113 -18.46 -7.92 8.31
C GLU A 113 -18.00 -9.32 8.77
N ARG A 114 -16.82 -9.75 8.30
CA ARG A 114 -16.16 -10.97 8.74
C ARG A 114 -14.66 -10.71 8.97
N PRO A 115 -14.05 -11.41 9.93
CA PRO A 115 -12.62 -11.25 10.19
C PRO A 115 -11.77 -11.52 8.96
N LEU A 116 -10.74 -10.67 8.75
CA LEU A 116 -9.73 -10.84 7.72
C LEU A 116 -8.45 -11.40 8.34
N ARG A 117 -7.84 -12.35 7.64
CA ARG A 117 -6.48 -12.81 7.94
C ARG A 117 -5.51 -12.02 7.07
N TYR A 118 -4.66 -11.22 7.69
CA TYR A 118 -3.67 -10.41 7.00
C TYR A 118 -2.36 -10.35 7.78
N GLN A 119 -1.33 -9.81 7.17
CA GLN A 119 -0.04 -9.53 7.79
C GLN A 119 0.20 -8.02 7.78
N ALA A 120 0.91 -7.51 8.79
CA ALA A 120 1.34 -6.12 8.80
C ALA A 120 2.15 -5.78 7.54
N GLY A 121 1.87 -4.64 6.94
CA GLY A 121 2.47 -4.20 5.66
C GLY A 121 1.69 -4.55 4.41
N GLN A 122 0.65 -5.41 4.48
CA GLN A 122 -0.25 -5.64 3.36
C GLN A 122 -1.19 -4.46 3.11
N HIS A 123 -1.82 -4.42 1.94
CA HIS A 123 -2.80 -3.40 1.58
C HIS A 123 -4.10 -4.01 1.05
N LEU A 124 -5.15 -3.21 1.09
CA LEU A 124 -6.47 -3.49 0.53
C LEU A 124 -6.87 -2.40 -0.45
N VAL A 125 -7.67 -2.75 -1.44
CA VAL A 125 -8.38 -1.77 -2.25
C VAL A 125 -9.65 -1.37 -1.50
N LEU A 126 -9.75 -0.11 -1.08
CA LEU A 126 -10.95 0.45 -0.49
C LEU A 126 -11.85 1.00 -1.58
N TRP A 127 -13.12 0.60 -1.57
CA TRP A 127 -14.16 1.09 -2.46
C TRP A 127 -15.12 1.99 -1.69
N LEU A 128 -15.24 3.23 -2.14
CA LEU A 128 -16.13 4.23 -1.58
C LEU A 128 -16.96 4.88 -2.68
N GLN A 129 -18.27 4.60 -2.71
CA GLN A 129 -19.21 5.18 -3.68
C GLN A 129 -18.72 5.08 -5.14
N GLY A 130 -18.28 3.89 -5.56
CA GLY A 130 -17.81 3.62 -6.92
C GLY A 130 -16.37 4.07 -7.23
N VAL A 131 -15.66 4.64 -6.26
CA VAL A 131 -14.25 5.00 -6.40
C VAL A 131 -13.38 4.06 -5.60
N ALA A 132 -12.32 3.54 -6.20
CA ALA A 132 -11.41 2.60 -5.55
C ALA A 132 -9.98 3.14 -5.45
N ARG A 133 -9.33 2.90 -4.30
CA ARG A 133 -7.90 3.18 -4.10
C ARG A 133 -7.27 2.14 -3.18
N PRO A 134 -6.02 1.72 -3.46
CA PRO A 134 -5.27 0.86 -2.56
C PRO A 134 -4.75 1.67 -1.35
N TYR A 135 -4.92 1.10 -0.16
CA TYR A 135 -4.39 1.65 1.10
C TYR A 135 -3.76 0.55 1.94
N SER A 136 -2.59 0.85 2.49
CA SER A 136 -1.86 -0.07 3.35
C SER A 136 -2.51 -0.15 4.73
N LEU A 137 -2.53 -1.36 5.29
CA LEU A 137 -3.00 -1.64 6.64
C LEU A 137 -1.97 -1.12 7.66
N ALA A 138 -2.42 -0.29 8.56
CA ALA A 138 -1.67 0.22 9.71
C ALA A 138 -1.97 -0.57 10.98
N SER A 139 -3.06 -1.32 11.00
CA SER A 139 -3.47 -2.17 12.12
C SER A 139 -2.62 -3.44 12.22
N LEU A 140 -2.60 -4.01 13.43
CA LEU A 140 -1.90 -5.25 13.74
C LEU A 140 -2.93 -6.38 13.95
N PRO A 141 -2.89 -7.46 13.15
CA PRO A 141 -3.84 -8.55 13.29
C PRO A 141 -3.70 -9.25 14.65
N GLY A 142 -4.85 -9.48 15.30
CA GLY A 142 -4.91 -10.12 16.61
C GLY A 142 -4.69 -9.20 17.81
N GLU A 143 -4.30 -7.95 17.61
CA GLU A 143 -4.23 -6.91 18.64
C GLU A 143 -5.28 -5.82 18.44
N ASP A 144 -5.41 -5.32 17.22
CA ASP A 144 -6.37 -4.27 16.91
C ASP A 144 -7.74 -4.87 16.58
N ALA A 145 -8.80 -4.28 17.15
CA ALA A 145 -10.18 -4.71 16.92
C ALA A 145 -10.69 -4.33 15.52
N PHE A 146 -10.05 -3.36 14.87
CA PHE A 146 -10.44 -2.78 13.60
C PHE A 146 -9.30 -2.79 12.59
N LEU A 147 -9.65 -2.77 11.31
CA LEU A 147 -8.69 -2.47 10.25
C LEU A 147 -8.42 -0.96 10.26
N GLU A 148 -7.16 -0.56 10.36
CA GLU A 148 -6.76 0.85 10.38
C GLU A 148 -6.03 1.21 9.09
N PHE A 149 -6.39 2.38 8.54
CA PHE A 149 -5.79 2.96 7.34
C PHE A 149 -5.47 4.43 7.58
N HIS A 150 -4.37 4.90 7.01
CA HIS A 150 -3.97 6.30 7.05
C HIS A 150 -4.03 6.89 5.64
N LEU A 151 -4.96 7.80 5.41
CA LEU A 151 -5.23 8.40 4.12
C LEU A 151 -4.67 9.82 4.08
N ASP A 152 -3.80 10.10 3.12
CA ASP A 152 -3.39 11.47 2.81
C ASP A 152 -4.46 12.12 1.94
N CYS A 153 -5.21 13.04 2.51
CA CYS A 153 -6.31 13.75 1.86
C CYS A 153 -5.97 15.20 1.52
N ARG A 154 -4.70 15.57 1.41
CA ARG A 154 -4.27 16.94 1.05
C ARG A 154 -4.77 17.33 -0.34
N LEU A 155 -4.62 16.43 -1.30
CA LEU A 155 -5.15 16.65 -2.63
C LEU A 155 -6.63 16.30 -2.67
N SER A 156 -7.44 17.16 -3.26
CA SER A 156 -8.88 16.97 -3.43
C SER A 156 -9.18 15.95 -4.55
N GLY A 157 -8.56 14.77 -4.50
CA GLY A 157 -8.86 13.68 -5.40
C GLY A 157 -10.26 13.10 -5.11
N THR A 158 -10.81 12.37 -6.10
CA THR A 158 -12.18 11.83 -6.03
C THR A 158 -12.42 10.97 -4.79
N PHE A 159 -11.45 10.14 -4.38
CA PHE A 159 -11.59 9.31 -3.19
C PHE A 159 -11.54 10.15 -1.91
N CYS A 160 -10.56 11.03 -1.78
CA CYS A 160 -10.39 11.90 -0.60
C CYS A 160 -11.55 12.88 -0.42
N GLY A 161 -12.10 13.41 -1.52
CA GLY A 161 -13.31 14.25 -1.48
C GLY A 161 -14.51 13.51 -0.88
N LYS A 162 -14.68 12.21 -1.18
CA LYS A 162 -15.72 11.36 -0.59
C LYS A 162 -15.36 10.96 0.85
N ALA A 163 -14.10 10.66 1.13
CA ALA A 163 -13.64 10.29 2.47
C ALA A 163 -13.85 11.42 3.49
N ARG A 164 -13.78 12.68 3.07
CA ARG A 164 -14.11 13.85 3.91
C ARG A 164 -15.58 13.94 4.32
N GLN A 165 -16.48 13.21 3.65
CA GLN A 165 -17.91 13.16 3.93
C GLN A 165 -18.31 11.94 4.77
N LEU A 166 -17.36 11.03 5.07
CA LEU A 166 -17.64 9.84 5.86
C LEU A 166 -18.05 10.19 7.28
N ALA A 167 -18.99 9.42 7.81
CA ALA A 167 -19.41 9.42 9.18
C ALA A 167 -19.28 8.02 9.81
N VAL A 168 -19.23 7.95 11.13
CA VAL A 168 -19.28 6.67 11.85
C VAL A 168 -20.58 5.95 11.52
N GLY A 169 -20.47 4.68 11.14
CA GLY A 169 -21.58 3.85 10.69
C GLY A 169 -21.71 3.71 9.16
N ASP A 170 -21.06 4.57 8.39
CA ASP A 170 -21.03 4.45 6.92
C ASP A 170 -20.36 3.15 6.49
N GLU A 171 -20.72 2.68 5.30
CA GLU A 171 -20.21 1.44 4.74
C GLU A 171 -19.27 1.69 3.58
N LEU A 172 -18.13 1.01 3.60
CA LEU A 172 -17.21 0.84 2.48
C LEU A 172 -17.20 -0.62 2.04
N ARG A 173 -16.66 -0.88 0.85
CA ARG A 173 -16.35 -2.24 0.40
C ARG A 173 -14.84 -2.44 0.35
N LEU A 174 -14.41 -3.57 0.88
CA LEU A 174 -13.03 -4.01 0.85
C LEU A 174 -12.84 -4.95 -0.34
N GLY A 175 -11.88 -4.64 -1.18
CA GLY A 175 -11.40 -5.51 -2.24
C GLY A 175 -10.45 -6.58 -1.69
N GLU A 176 -9.72 -7.21 -2.60
CA GLU A 176 -8.80 -8.26 -2.20
C GLU A 176 -7.59 -7.74 -1.43
N LEU A 177 -7.16 -8.55 -0.46
CA LEU A 177 -5.91 -8.34 0.27
C LEU A 177 -4.71 -8.61 -0.64
N ARG A 178 -3.75 -7.69 -0.66
CA ARG A 178 -2.60 -7.71 -1.55
C ARG A 178 -1.31 -7.29 -0.85
N GLY A 179 -0.20 -7.52 -1.56
CA GLY A 179 1.11 -7.03 -1.18
C GLY A 179 1.82 -7.94 -0.21
N ALA A 180 3.09 -7.70 -0.08
CA ALA A 180 4.01 -8.12 0.96
C ALA A 180 5.43 -7.65 0.65
N ALA A 181 5.59 -6.57 -0.12
CA ALA A 181 6.91 -5.95 -0.29
C ALA A 181 7.49 -5.52 1.06
N LEU A 182 6.60 -5.02 1.94
CA LEU A 182 6.92 -4.69 3.32
C LEU A 182 6.29 -5.72 4.25
N HIS A 183 7.10 -6.35 5.09
CA HIS A 183 6.70 -7.27 6.14
C HIS A 183 7.79 -7.34 7.21
N TYR A 184 7.51 -7.95 8.34
CA TYR A 184 8.52 -8.34 9.31
C TYR A 184 8.85 -9.82 9.14
N ASP A 185 10.16 -10.13 9.10
CA ASP A 185 10.66 -11.51 9.05
C ASP A 185 11.30 -11.86 10.40
N ALA A 186 10.93 -13.00 10.98
CA ALA A 186 11.47 -13.46 12.26
C ALA A 186 13.00 -13.65 12.22
N ASP A 187 13.57 -13.91 11.04
CA ASP A 187 15.04 -14.01 10.86
C ASP A 187 15.77 -12.68 11.10
N TRP A 188 15.02 -11.58 11.23
CA TRP A 188 15.59 -10.26 11.51
C TRP A 188 15.64 -9.91 13.00
N GLN A 189 15.22 -10.80 13.89
CA GLN A 189 14.98 -10.54 15.31
C GLN A 189 16.18 -9.88 16.04
N GLU A 190 17.41 -10.27 15.70
CA GLU A 190 18.63 -9.69 16.30
C GLU A 190 19.29 -8.60 15.43
N ARG A 191 18.75 -8.33 14.25
CA ARG A 191 19.33 -7.42 13.28
C ARG A 191 18.88 -5.99 13.52
N PRO A 192 19.73 -4.97 13.23
CA PRO A 192 19.25 -3.59 13.20
C PRO A 192 18.14 -3.42 12.16
N LEU A 193 17.00 -2.84 12.57
CA LEU A 193 15.83 -2.60 11.73
C LEU A 193 15.59 -1.10 11.58
N TRP A 194 15.56 -0.62 10.33
CA TRP A 194 15.32 0.78 10.03
C TRP A 194 14.03 0.97 9.27
N LEU A 195 13.16 1.81 9.80
CA LEU A 195 11.84 2.13 9.25
C LEU A 195 11.85 3.59 8.82
N LEU A 196 11.94 3.85 7.52
CA LEU A 196 12.03 5.20 6.96
C LEU A 196 10.73 5.53 6.22
N ALA A 197 9.94 6.40 6.82
CA ALA A 197 8.61 6.79 6.35
C ALA A 197 8.57 8.23 5.86
N ALA A 198 7.85 8.48 4.76
CA ALA A 198 7.46 9.82 4.35
C ALA A 198 5.94 9.94 4.33
N GLY A 199 5.39 10.94 5.05
CA GLY A 199 3.95 11.17 5.18
C GLY A 199 3.21 9.93 5.70
N THR A 200 2.11 9.56 5.03
CA THR A 200 1.31 8.37 5.37
C THR A 200 2.00 7.04 5.08
N GLY A 201 3.19 7.04 4.48
CA GLY A 201 4.07 5.86 4.44
C GLY A 201 4.42 5.32 5.84
N LEU A 202 4.19 6.09 6.89
CA LEU A 202 4.26 5.60 8.27
C LEU A 202 3.22 4.52 8.58
N GLY A 203 2.05 4.52 7.92
CA GLY A 203 0.96 3.57 8.21
C GLY A 203 1.39 2.10 8.20
N PRO A 204 1.86 1.53 7.07
CA PRO A 204 2.33 0.14 7.05
C PRO A 204 3.52 -0.10 7.96
N LEU A 205 4.44 0.87 8.10
CA LEU A 205 5.60 0.74 8.97
C LEU A 205 5.24 0.78 10.46
N TRP A 206 4.14 1.44 10.83
CA TRP A 206 3.57 1.40 12.17
C TRP A 206 3.08 0.00 12.55
N GLY A 207 2.33 -0.65 11.66
CA GLY A 207 1.91 -2.04 11.85
C GLY A 207 3.10 -2.99 11.96
N ILE A 208 4.10 -2.85 11.08
CA ILE A 208 5.33 -3.68 11.07
C ILE A 208 6.18 -3.45 12.32
N LEU A 209 6.32 -2.21 12.79
CA LEU A 209 7.03 -1.91 14.05
C LEU A 209 6.41 -2.67 15.22
N ARG A 210 5.08 -2.61 15.33
CA ARG A 210 4.35 -3.30 16.40
C ARG A 210 4.46 -4.82 16.26
N GLU A 211 4.42 -5.35 15.04
CA GLU A 211 4.64 -6.77 14.76
C GLU A 211 6.05 -7.22 15.18
N ALA A 212 7.09 -6.45 14.83
CA ALA A 212 8.45 -6.75 15.25
C ALA A 212 8.58 -6.81 16.77
N LEU A 213 8.00 -5.84 17.47
CA LEU A 213 8.01 -5.79 18.94
C LEU A 213 7.21 -6.94 19.55
N ARG A 214 6.06 -7.31 18.99
CA ARG A 214 5.26 -8.47 19.41
C ARG A 214 6.01 -9.78 19.27
N GLN A 215 6.79 -9.93 18.19
CA GLN A 215 7.64 -11.10 17.95
C GLN A 215 8.95 -11.08 18.75
N GLY A 216 9.15 -10.07 19.60
CA GLY A 216 10.30 -10.00 20.49
C GLY A 216 11.59 -9.56 19.83
N HIS A 217 11.53 -8.66 18.84
CA HIS A 217 12.71 -8.08 18.21
C HIS A 217 13.66 -7.46 19.22
N GLN A 218 14.93 -7.88 19.23
CA GLN A 218 15.97 -7.46 20.17
C GLN A 218 16.95 -6.46 19.56
N GLY A 219 17.10 -6.48 18.22
CA GLY A 219 17.98 -5.58 17.52
C GLY A 219 17.57 -4.10 17.69
N ALA A 220 18.49 -3.18 17.44
CA ALA A 220 18.18 -1.75 17.49
C ALA A 220 17.19 -1.37 16.37
N ILE A 221 16.08 -0.73 16.73
CA ILE A 221 15.08 -0.22 15.78
C ILE A 221 15.26 1.30 15.66
N LYS A 222 15.38 1.80 14.43
CA LYS A 222 15.32 3.23 14.13
C LYS A 222 14.11 3.55 13.28
N VAL A 223 13.28 4.49 13.73
CA VAL A 223 12.14 5.02 12.99
C VAL A 223 12.47 6.45 12.59
N LEU A 224 12.52 6.74 11.30
CA LEU A 224 12.56 8.09 10.76
C LEU A 224 11.22 8.39 10.10
N HIS A 225 10.49 9.38 10.61
CA HIS A 225 9.29 9.88 10.00
C HIS A 225 9.51 11.28 9.46
N VAL A 226 9.44 11.42 8.13
CA VAL A 226 9.54 12.69 7.43
C VAL A 226 8.13 13.17 7.10
N ALA A 227 7.74 14.31 7.64
CA ALA A 227 6.49 14.99 7.30
C ALA A 227 6.78 16.27 6.52
N ARG A 228 5.76 16.88 5.89
CA ARG A 228 5.91 18.16 5.20
C ARG A 228 6.15 19.29 6.20
N ASP A 229 5.40 19.25 7.29
CA ASP A 229 5.36 20.20 8.39
C ASP A 229 5.15 19.46 9.71
N ASP A 230 5.16 20.17 10.83
CA ASP A 230 5.02 19.58 12.16
C ASP A 230 3.64 18.93 12.38
N GLU A 231 2.57 19.45 11.76
CA GLU A 231 1.22 18.88 11.86
C GLU A 231 1.13 17.50 11.19
N GLY A 232 1.96 17.24 10.20
CA GLY A 232 2.07 15.96 9.53
C GLY A 232 2.66 14.83 10.38
N HIS A 233 3.12 15.10 11.60
CA HIS A 233 3.60 14.07 12.55
C HIS A 233 2.45 13.45 13.36
N TYR A 234 1.45 12.93 12.66
CA TYR A 234 0.16 12.48 13.17
C TYR A 234 0.18 11.30 14.17
N LEU A 235 1.26 10.49 14.21
CA LEU A 235 1.43 9.39 15.19
C LEU A 235 2.53 9.69 16.24
N ALA A 236 2.86 10.95 16.47
CA ALA A 236 3.94 11.35 17.37
C ALA A 236 3.82 10.74 18.77
N GLU A 237 2.64 10.83 19.38
CA GLU A 237 2.36 10.28 20.71
C GLU A 237 2.51 8.76 20.75
N GLY A 238 1.97 8.05 19.76
CA GLY A 238 2.07 6.60 19.66
C GLY A 238 3.50 6.12 19.51
N LEU A 239 4.28 6.77 18.64
CA LEU A 239 5.70 6.47 18.46
C LEU A 239 6.51 6.75 19.73
N GLN A 240 6.24 7.86 20.43
CA GLN A 240 6.91 8.20 21.68
C GLN A 240 6.57 7.22 22.80
N ALA A 241 5.32 6.77 22.87
CA ALA A 241 4.91 5.75 23.84
C ALA A 241 5.65 4.43 23.62
N LEU A 242 5.79 3.97 22.36
CA LEU A 242 6.59 2.79 22.03
C LEU A 242 8.07 2.99 22.36
N ALA A 243 8.67 4.12 22.01
CA ALA A 243 10.06 4.42 22.31
C ALA A 243 10.35 4.46 23.83
N SER A 244 9.37 4.90 24.62
CA SER A 244 9.48 4.93 26.07
C SER A 244 9.38 3.52 26.69
N ARG A 245 8.58 2.64 26.09
CA ARG A 245 8.36 1.27 26.55
C ARG A 245 9.48 0.31 26.11
N TYR A 246 10.06 0.55 24.92
CA TYR A 246 11.05 -0.33 24.29
C TYR A 246 12.37 0.42 24.05
N PRO A 247 13.37 0.25 24.92
CA PRO A 247 14.63 1.01 24.87
C PRO A 247 15.43 0.87 23.56
N GLN A 248 15.23 -0.25 22.82
CA GLN A 248 15.85 -0.50 21.51
C GLN A 248 15.21 0.35 20.39
N VAL A 249 14.04 0.96 20.61
CA VAL A 249 13.35 1.82 19.62
C VAL A 249 13.83 3.26 19.76
N LYS A 250 14.34 3.82 18.67
CA LYS A 250 14.69 5.23 18.57
C LYS A 250 13.85 5.88 17.47
N VAL A 251 13.14 6.94 17.82
CA VAL A 251 12.27 7.68 16.89
C VAL A 251 12.89 9.03 16.60
N GLN A 252 12.92 9.38 15.33
CA GLN A 252 13.27 10.70 14.84
C GLN A 252 12.17 11.20 13.90
N GLN A 253 11.61 12.35 14.20
CA GLN A 253 10.61 13.03 13.38
C GLN A 253 11.20 14.31 12.86
N VAL A 254 11.11 14.54 11.56
CA VAL A 254 11.68 15.70 10.89
C VAL A 254 10.75 16.22 9.79
N VAL A 255 10.78 17.51 9.56
CA VAL A 255 10.13 18.13 8.41
C VAL A 255 10.98 17.97 7.14
N ALA A 256 10.35 18.02 5.99
CA ALA A 256 10.94 17.66 4.70
C ALA A 256 12.19 18.47 4.32
N ASP A 257 12.30 19.71 4.74
CA ASP A 257 13.46 20.58 4.51
C ASP A 257 14.71 20.16 5.31
N ARG A 258 14.53 19.40 6.41
CA ARG A 258 15.60 18.91 7.27
C ARG A 258 15.96 17.44 7.03
N VAL A 259 15.39 16.79 6.03
CA VAL A 259 15.60 15.36 5.78
C VAL A 259 17.05 15.01 5.49
N GLU A 260 17.80 15.86 4.77
CA GLU A 260 19.22 15.61 4.46
C GLU A 260 20.08 15.64 5.72
N GLU A 261 19.80 16.56 6.63
CA GLU A 261 20.50 16.63 7.94
C GLU A 261 20.22 15.37 8.77
N ALA A 262 18.94 14.94 8.81
CA ALA A 262 18.53 13.73 9.51
C ALA A 262 19.21 12.48 8.94
N LEU A 263 19.24 12.34 7.62
CA LEU A 263 19.89 11.21 6.95
C LEU A 263 21.41 11.21 7.19
N ALA A 264 22.06 12.37 7.15
CA ALA A 264 23.49 12.47 7.43
C ALA A 264 23.85 12.05 8.86
N GLY A 265 22.94 12.26 9.82
CA GLY A 265 23.06 11.82 11.22
C GLY A 265 22.85 10.31 11.44
N LEU A 266 22.23 9.62 10.49
CA LEU A 266 22.02 8.18 10.57
C LEU A 266 23.29 7.44 10.12
N ARG A 267 23.75 6.47 10.91
CA ARG A 267 24.82 5.55 10.53
C ARG A 267 24.34 4.13 10.77
N PRO A 268 24.46 3.23 9.80
CA PRO A 268 24.17 1.83 10.00
C PRO A 268 25.09 1.27 11.08
N ALA A 269 24.52 0.57 12.03
CA ALA A 269 25.31 -0.11 13.05
C ALA A 269 26.05 -1.34 12.50
N SER A 270 25.54 -1.91 11.40
CA SER A 270 26.02 -3.17 10.82
C SER A 270 25.62 -3.27 9.34
N ARG A 271 26.41 -4.04 8.57
CA ARG A 271 26.02 -4.46 7.22
C ARG A 271 24.79 -5.38 7.18
N GLN A 272 24.36 -5.88 8.33
CA GLN A 272 23.15 -6.70 8.48
C GLN A 272 21.90 -5.84 8.68
N THR A 273 22.01 -4.51 8.66
CA THR A 273 20.86 -3.61 8.80
C THR A 273 19.80 -3.92 7.72
N VAL A 274 18.57 -4.17 8.16
CA VAL A 274 17.39 -4.26 7.30
C VAL A 274 16.72 -2.90 7.27
N ALA A 275 16.36 -2.41 6.10
CA ALA A 275 15.67 -1.15 5.94
C ALA A 275 14.34 -1.31 5.19
N LEU A 276 13.27 -0.81 5.78
CA LEU A 276 11.94 -0.74 5.19
C LEU A 276 11.58 0.72 4.88
N LEU A 277 11.28 1.00 3.63
CA LEU A 277 11.03 2.35 3.11
C LEU A 277 9.60 2.47 2.64
N CYS A 278 8.91 3.55 3.01
CA CYS A 278 7.54 3.77 2.53
C CYS A 278 7.22 5.25 2.36
N GLY A 279 6.48 5.59 1.30
CA GLY A 279 6.00 6.94 1.02
C GLY A 279 6.04 7.32 -0.45
N ALA A 280 6.03 8.63 -0.73
CA ALA A 280 6.08 9.16 -2.09
C ALA A 280 7.38 8.78 -2.83
N PRO A 281 7.34 8.63 -4.19
CA PRO A 281 8.46 8.13 -4.99
C PRO A 281 9.79 8.84 -4.72
N GLY A 282 9.80 10.18 -4.74
CA GLY A 282 11.02 10.96 -4.52
C GLY A 282 11.62 10.78 -3.12
N SER A 283 10.80 10.54 -2.11
CA SER A 283 11.27 10.28 -0.74
C SER A 283 11.88 8.89 -0.62
N VAL A 284 11.23 7.87 -1.17
CA VAL A 284 11.72 6.48 -1.16
C VAL A 284 13.03 6.37 -1.95
N GLU A 285 13.13 7.01 -3.12
CA GLU A 285 14.36 7.05 -3.90
C GLU A 285 15.51 7.72 -3.12
N ARG A 286 15.24 8.83 -2.45
CA ARG A 286 16.21 9.54 -1.59
C ARG A 286 16.71 8.66 -0.46
N PHE A 287 15.81 7.98 0.25
CA PHE A 287 16.15 7.05 1.32
C PHE A 287 17.01 5.89 0.80
N ALA A 288 16.58 5.26 -0.31
CA ALA A 288 17.30 4.14 -0.92
C ALA A 288 18.72 4.53 -1.37
N ARG A 289 18.85 5.70 -2.01
CA ARG A 289 20.13 6.24 -2.44
C ARG A 289 21.05 6.47 -1.25
N TRP A 290 20.55 7.09 -0.18
CA TRP A 290 21.31 7.35 1.02
C TRP A 290 21.78 6.05 1.69
N LEU A 291 20.90 5.06 1.86
CA LEU A 291 21.22 3.75 2.42
C LEU A 291 22.30 3.03 1.61
N PHE A 292 22.21 3.11 0.29
CA PHE A 292 23.25 2.55 -0.60
C PHE A 292 24.62 3.19 -0.36
N ILE A 293 24.67 4.52 -0.27
CA ILE A 293 25.91 5.26 0.04
C ILE A 293 26.43 4.91 1.45
N ALA A 294 25.53 4.69 2.41
CA ALA A 294 25.85 4.27 3.77
C ALA A 294 26.30 2.80 3.88
N GLY A 295 26.27 2.04 2.77
CA GLY A 295 26.78 0.66 2.70
C GLY A 295 25.75 -0.42 3.06
N VAL A 296 24.45 -0.10 3.11
CA VAL A 296 23.39 -1.10 3.27
C VAL A 296 23.22 -1.88 1.97
N PRO A 297 23.31 -3.23 1.97
CA PRO A 297 23.14 -4.03 0.78
C PRO A 297 21.73 -3.88 0.19
N ARG A 298 21.62 -3.83 -1.14
CA ARG A 298 20.32 -3.64 -1.83
C ARG A 298 19.28 -4.71 -1.49
N ASN A 299 19.70 -5.95 -1.30
CA ASN A 299 18.83 -7.07 -0.93
C ASN A 299 18.34 -7.01 0.53
N GLN A 300 18.73 -6.00 1.29
CA GLN A 300 18.24 -5.73 2.64
C GLN A 300 17.41 -4.44 2.72
N VAL A 301 17.13 -3.84 1.56
CA VAL A 301 16.28 -2.65 1.43
C VAL A 301 15.00 -3.04 0.73
N PHE A 302 13.88 -2.93 1.44
CA PHE A 302 12.54 -3.22 0.95
C PHE A 302 11.75 -1.91 0.88
N ALA A 303 10.97 -1.72 -0.17
CA ALA A 303 10.27 -0.46 -0.37
C ALA A 303 8.85 -0.66 -0.88
N ASP A 304 7.94 0.17 -0.39
CA ASP A 304 6.60 0.38 -0.95
C ASP A 304 6.43 1.86 -1.32
N VAL A 305 6.07 2.11 -2.58
CA VAL A 305 6.02 3.45 -3.16
C VAL A 305 4.58 3.85 -3.39
N PHE A 306 4.16 4.94 -2.76
CA PHE A 306 2.83 5.50 -2.93
C PHE A 306 2.82 6.46 -4.12
N THR A 307 2.28 6.00 -5.24
CA THR A 307 2.13 6.83 -6.44
C THR A 307 0.86 7.71 -6.31
N GLU A 308 1.03 9.00 -6.54
CA GLU A 308 -0.10 9.93 -6.64
C GLU A 308 -0.87 9.66 -7.93
N HIS A 309 -2.21 9.69 -7.85
CA HIS A 309 -3.09 9.68 -9.01
C HIS A 309 -3.76 11.04 -9.15
N ALA A 310 -3.58 11.64 -10.32
CA ALA A 310 -4.31 12.84 -10.71
C ALA A 310 -5.82 12.55 -10.88
#